data_0e15db08cbae20c827c378955a91e6a5
#
_entry.id   0e15db08cbae20c827c378955a91e6a5
#
_cell.length_a   1.000
_cell.length_b   1.000
_cell.length_c   1.000
_cell.angle_alpha   90.00
_cell.angle_beta   90.00
_cell.angle_gamma   90.00
#
_symmetry.space_group_name_H-M   'P 1'
#
loop_
_entity.id
_entity.type
_entity.pdbx_description
1 polymer ?
#
loop_
_entity_poly.entity_id
_entity_poly.type
_entity_poly.pdbx_seq_one_letter_code
_entity_poly.pdbx_strand_id
1 'polypeptide(L)'
;YATWWIRQAISRSIADQARTIRIPVHMVETISHLIRTQRRLQQELGRDPAPEDIALDAEMSSIVGLEEEEREIILLARANSERLDPIMSRKLRRASNRVEQILRISLEPMSLETPVGSEEDSYLGDFIKDETMPEPDDAASAQLLREQLRTILKSLNPRERQVLEMRFGLKDGQSHTLEEVGQAFGVTRERIRQIEAKALRKLRHPLRSRKLRDYLG
;
A
#
# COMPACT_ATOMS: atom_id res chain seq x y z
N TYR A 1 -2.28 34.60 34.71
CA TYR A 1 -1.86 33.19 34.83
C TYR A 1 -2.85 32.25 34.16
N ALA A 2 -4.16 32.38 34.42
CA ALA A 2 -5.20 31.52 33.83
C ALA A 2 -5.25 31.61 32.27
N THR A 3 -5.01 32.78 31.71
CA THR A 3 -5.05 33.02 30.24
C THR A 3 -4.09 32.12 29.49
N TRP A 4 -2.89 31.87 30.03
CA TRP A 4 -1.93 30.98 29.42
C TRP A 4 -2.44 29.53 29.38
N TRP A 5 -3.00 29.02 30.47
CA TRP A 5 -3.57 27.67 30.56
C TRP A 5 -4.75 27.47 29.64
N ILE A 6 -5.63 28.48 29.54
CA ILE A 6 -6.77 28.45 28.63
C ILE A 6 -6.30 28.39 27.17
N ARG A 7 -5.35 29.26 26.79
CA ARG A 7 -4.78 29.25 25.44
C ARG A 7 -4.11 27.90 25.11
N GLN A 8 -3.33 27.36 26.04
CA GLN A 8 -2.67 26.08 25.84
C GLN A 8 -3.66 24.92 25.68
N ALA A 9 -4.72 24.90 26.50
CA ALA A 9 -5.76 23.87 26.42
C ALA A 9 -6.51 23.95 25.07
N ILE A 10 -6.86 25.13 24.62
CA ILE A 10 -7.53 25.35 23.33
C ILE A 10 -6.61 24.93 22.17
N SER A 11 -5.37 25.40 22.14
CA SER A 11 -4.41 25.04 21.08
C SER A 11 -4.18 23.56 21.01
N ARG A 12 -4.07 22.88 22.15
CA ARG A 12 -3.91 21.45 22.24
C ARG A 12 -5.17 20.71 21.75
N SER A 13 -6.35 21.16 22.12
CA SER A 13 -7.61 20.58 21.68
C SER A 13 -7.78 20.70 20.16
N ILE A 14 -7.43 21.86 19.57
CA ILE A 14 -7.44 22.05 18.13
C ILE A 14 -6.46 21.09 17.45
N ALA A 15 -5.24 20.95 17.96
CA ALA A 15 -4.25 20.04 17.38
C ALA A 15 -4.70 18.56 17.43
N ASP A 16 -5.41 18.17 18.50
CA ASP A 16 -5.84 16.78 18.73
C ASP A 16 -7.15 16.41 18.01
N GLN A 17 -8.06 17.37 17.74
CA GLN A 17 -9.45 17.08 17.36
C GLN A 17 -9.91 17.75 16.06
N ALA A 18 -9.19 18.77 15.53
CA ALA A 18 -9.68 19.53 14.38
C ALA A 18 -9.63 18.78 13.05
N ARG A 19 -8.86 17.70 12.95
CA ARG A 19 -8.68 16.96 11.70
C ARG A 19 -9.52 15.70 11.67
N THR A 20 -10.10 15.38 10.52
CA THR A 20 -10.84 14.12 10.28
C THR A 20 -9.96 12.90 10.54
N ILE A 21 -8.69 12.94 10.10
CA ILE A 21 -7.67 11.93 10.42
C ILE A 21 -6.75 12.56 11.46
N ARG A 22 -6.76 12.02 12.68
CA ARG A 22 -5.96 12.54 13.79
C ARG A 22 -4.46 12.45 13.51
N ILE A 23 -3.76 13.55 13.71
CA ILE A 23 -2.29 13.65 13.61
C ILE A 23 -1.72 13.93 15.01
N PRO A 24 -0.58 13.33 15.40
CA PRO A 24 0.09 13.63 16.66
C PRO A 24 0.49 15.11 16.76
N VAL A 25 0.43 15.70 17.96
CA VAL A 25 0.67 17.14 18.21
C VAL A 25 2.04 17.60 17.69
N HIS A 26 3.10 16.81 17.89
CA HIS A 26 4.43 17.15 17.39
C HIS A 26 4.48 17.25 15.85
N MET A 27 3.66 16.46 15.14
CA MET A 27 3.57 16.56 13.68
C MET A 27 2.80 17.82 13.25
N VAL A 28 1.80 18.25 14.03
CA VAL A 28 1.09 19.53 13.79
C VAL A 28 2.04 20.70 13.94
N GLU A 29 2.93 20.67 14.94
CA GLU A 29 3.99 21.65 15.13
C GLU A 29 4.96 21.67 13.95
N THR A 30 5.44 20.49 13.52
CA THR A 30 6.32 20.33 12.35
C THR A 30 5.67 20.89 11.08
N ILE A 31 4.40 20.59 10.82
CA ILE A 31 3.64 21.11 9.68
C ILE A 31 3.53 22.64 9.77
N SER A 32 3.30 23.19 10.95
CA SER A 32 3.21 24.64 11.15
C SER A 32 4.54 25.34 10.87
N HIS A 33 5.67 24.74 11.26
CA HIS A 33 7.01 25.20 10.91
C HIS A 33 7.23 25.14 9.40
N LEU A 34 6.90 24.03 8.76
CA LEU A 34 7.06 23.84 7.33
C LEU A 34 6.27 24.89 6.53
N ILE A 35 5.01 25.13 6.85
CA ILE A 35 4.17 26.12 6.16
C ILE A 35 4.75 27.54 6.34
N ARG A 36 5.28 27.86 7.52
CA ARG A 36 5.91 29.15 7.79
C ARG A 36 7.18 29.32 6.98
N THR A 37 8.04 28.32 6.95
CA THR A 37 9.27 28.30 6.16
C THR A 37 8.97 28.39 4.66
N GLN A 38 7.98 27.63 4.17
CA GLN A 38 7.56 27.67 2.77
C GLN A 38 7.13 29.11 2.36
N ARG A 39 6.29 29.76 3.17
CA ARG A 39 5.86 31.14 2.90
C ARG A 39 7.01 32.14 2.88
N ARG A 40 7.97 32.01 3.81
CA ARG A 40 9.16 32.85 3.86
C ARG A 40 10.02 32.65 2.62
N LEU A 41 10.34 31.42 2.27
CA LEU A 41 11.14 31.11 1.09
C LEU A 41 10.43 31.54 -0.21
N GLN A 42 9.11 31.44 -0.29
CA GLN A 42 8.35 31.93 -1.43
C GLN A 42 8.50 33.45 -1.62
N GLN A 43 8.53 34.22 -0.53
CA GLN A 43 8.76 35.66 -0.59
C GLN A 43 10.20 36.00 -0.98
N GLU A 44 11.19 35.24 -0.48
CA GLU A 44 12.62 35.46 -0.77
C GLU A 44 12.99 35.04 -2.21
N LEU A 45 12.45 33.91 -2.70
CA LEU A 45 12.79 33.35 -4.01
C LEU A 45 11.91 33.90 -5.14
N GLY A 46 10.75 34.48 -4.84
CA GLY A 46 9.76 34.93 -5.85
C GLY A 46 9.10 33.77 -6.64
N ARG A 47 9.29 32.52 -6.20
CA ARG A 47 8.69 31.30 -6.76
C ARG A 47 8.33 30.31 -5.65
N ASP A 48 7.54 29.31 -5.98
CA ASP A 48 7.29 28.22 -5.05
C ASP A 48 8.59 27.46 -4.75
N PRO A 49 8.96 27.28 -3.45
CA PRO A 49 10.18 26.60 -3.06
C PRO A 49 10.06 25.11 -3.34
N ALA A 50 11.10 24.53 -3.93
CA ALA A 50 11.19 23.08 -4.09
C ALA A 50 11.39 22.41 -2.71
N PRO A 51 11.02 21.13 -2.54
CA PRO A 51 11.25 20.39 -1.30
C PRO A 51 12.70 20.41 -0.83
N GLU A 52 13.65 20.50 -1.77
CA GLU A 52 15.07 20.66 -1.49
C GLU A 52 15.42 22.02 -0.87
N ASP A 53 14.78 23.09 -1.34
CA ASP A 53 15.00 24.44 -0.80
C ASP A 53 14.50 24.52 0.66
N ILE A 54 13.36 23.90 0.92
CA ILE A 54 12.78 23.78 2.28
C ILE A 54 13.67 22.93 3.19
N ALA A 55 14.22 21.83 2.68
CA ALA A 55 15.09 20.94 3.45
C ALA A 55 16.43 21.60 3.84
N LEU A 56 16.89 22.56 3.06
CA LEU A 56 18.12 23.33 3.31
C LEU A 56 17.89 24.55 4.21
N ASP A 57 16.66 24.81 4.60
CA ASP A 57 16.37 25.89 5.55
C ASP A 57 16.90 25.57 6.95
N ALA A 58 17.37 26.59 7.68
CA ALA A 58 18.01 26.40 8.98
C ALA A 58 17.08 25.77 10.03
N GLU A 59 15.80 26.14 10.01
CA GLU A 59 14.80 25.61 10.96
C GLU A 59 14.35 24.20 10.57
N MET A 60 14.26 23.91 9.28
CA MET A 60 13.76 22.62 8.78
C MET A 60 14.85 21.55 8.70
N SER A 61 16.12 21.92 8.48
CA SER A 61 17.23 20.97 8.30
C SER A 61 17.37 19.99 9.47
N SER A 62 17.31 20.47 10.70
CA SER A 62 17.35 19.65 11.91
C SER A 62 16.16 18.68 12.02
N ILE A 63 14.96 19.14 11.64
CA ILE A 63 13.72 18.34 11.69
C ILE A 63 13.74 17.21 10.66
N VAL A 64 14.30 17.47 9.48
CA VAL A 64 14.38 16.46 8.40
C VAL A 64 15.65 15.59 8.48
N GLY A 65 16.51 15.82 9.48
CA GLY A 65 17.69 15.01 9.78
C GLY A 65 18.87 15.31 8.88
N LEU A 66 19.06 16.59 8.56
CA LEU A 66 20.25 17.12 7.91
C LEU A 66 21.05 17.92 8.95
N GLU A 67 22.30 17.55 9.18
CA GLU A 67 23.18 18.25 10.13
C GLU A 67 23.63 19.61 9.58
N GLU A 68 23.95 20.55 10.45
CA GLU A 68 24.27 21.91 10.05
C GLU A 68 25.55 21.99 9.18
N GLU A 69 26.54 21.17 9.49
CA GLU A 69 27.76 21.03 8.67
C GLU A 69 27.45 20.51 7.26
N GLU A 70 26.55 19.52 7.15
CA GLU A 70 26.15 18.94 5.86
C GLU A 70 25.38 19.94 5.02
N ARG A 71 24.50 20.70 5.68
CA ARG A 71 23.72 21.79 5.07
C ARG A 71 24.66 22.84 4.48
N GLU A 72 25.66 23.31 5.24
CA GLU A 72 26.62 24.31 4.77
C GLU A 72 27.43 23.83 3.57
N ILE A 73 27.90 22.58 3.59
CA ILE A 73 28.61 21.94 2.46
C ILE A 73 27.71 21.95 1.21
N ILE A 74 26.43 21.60 1.34
CA ILE A 74 25.49 21.57 0.21
C ILE A 74 25.22 22.97 -0.32
N LEU A 75 25.06 23.96 0.56
CA LEU A 75 24.84 25.35 0.17
C LEU A 75 26.05 25.94 -0.56
N LEU A 76 27.26 25.68 -0.07
CA LEU A 76 28.51 26.12 -0.71
C LEU A 76 28.70 25.48 -2.08
N ALA A 77 28.45 24.17 -2.21
CA ALA A 77 28.53 23.49 -3.50
C ALA A 77 27.47 24.03 -4.50
N ARG A 78 26.26 24.35 -4.05
CA ARG A 78 25.23 25.00 -4.90
C ARG A 78 25.65 26.41 -5.34
N ALA A 79 26.21 27.20 -4.43
CA ALA A 79 26.70 28.56 -4.73
C ALA A 79 27.81 28.55 -5.78
N ASN A 80 28.72 27.57 -5.69
CA ASN A 80 29.85 27.41 -6.61
C ASN A 80 29.51 26.65 -7.89
N SER A 81 28.25 26.19 -8.05
CA SER A 81 27.83 25.30 -9.17
C SER A 81 28.66 24.02 -9.29
N GLU A 82 29.22 23.56 -8.18
CA GLU A 82 29.97 22.31 -8.11
C GLU A 82 29.08 21.10 -8.00
N ARG A 83 29.57 19.95 -8.49
CA ARG A 83 28.86 18.68 -8.31
C ARG A 83 28.91 18.25 -6.86
N LEU A 84 27.75 18.04 -6.26
CA LEU A 84 27.63 17.46 -4.92
C LEU A 84 28.23 16.05 -4.88
N ASP A 85 28.95 15.76 -3.80
CA ASP A 85 29.38 14.40 -3.49
C ASP A 85 28.15 13.44 -3.47
N PRO A 86 28.28 12.21 -3.98
CA PRO A 86 27.19 11.22 -3.98
C PRO A 86 26.58 10.97 -2.59
N ILE A 87 27.37 11.08 -1.52
CA ILE A 87 26.88 10.94 -0.14
C ILE A 87 25.98 12.12 0.23
N MET A 88 26.42 13.35 -0.04
CA MET A 88 25.63 14.56 0.24
C MET A 88 24.37 14.63 -0.62
N SER A 89 24.45 14.26 -1.89
CA SER A 89 23.28 14.13 -2.78
C SER A 89 22.23 13.16 -2.23
N ARG A 90 22.67 12.03 -1.67
CA ARG A 90 21.76 11.05 -1.06
C ARG A 90 21.13 11.57 0.23
N LYS A 91 21.89 12.30 1.05
CA LYS A 91 21.37 12.91 2.29
C LYS A 91 20.33 13.99 1.96
N LEU A 92 20.63 14.88 1.03
CA LEU A 92 19.69 15.90 0.56
C LEU A 92 18.40 15.26 0.03
N ARG A 93 18.50 14.23 -0.81
CA ARG A 93 17.33 13.53 -1.34
C ARG A 93 16.48 12.88 -0.24
N ARG A 94 17.10 12.35 0.82
CA ARG A 94 16.36 11.82 1.97
C ARG A 94 15.63 12.93 2.72
N ALA A 95 16.27 14.06 2.93
CA ALA A 95 15.67 15.23 3.57
C ALA A 95 14.48 15.77 2.72
N SER A 96 14.67 15.93 1.41
CA SER A 96 13.59 16.32 0.50
C SER A 96 12.40 15.37 0.52
N ASN A 97 12.64 14.06 0.47
CA ASN A 97 11.57 13.06 0.55
C ASN A 97 10.80 13.18 1.88
N ARG A 98 11.49 13.52 2.96
CA ARG A 98 10.86 13.72 4.27
C ARG A 98 9.99 14.98 4.30
N VAL A 99 10.44 16.07 3.67
CA VAL A 99 9.61 17.27 3.45
C VAL A 99 8.35 16.93 2.65
N GLU A 100 8.49 16.19 1.54
CA GLU A 100 7.33 15.75 0.74
C GLU A 100 6.35 14.90 1.54
N GLN A 101 6.84 13.99 2.38
CA GLN A 101 6.00 13.18 3.27
C GLN A 101 5.22 14.07 4.25
N ILE A 102 5.87 15.06 4.87
CA ILE A 102 5.21 16.00 5.77
C ILE A 102 4.16 16.83 5.02
N LEU A 103 4.45 17.29 3.81
CA LEU A 103 3.50 18.00 2.96
C LEU A 103 2.28 17.12 2.63
N ARG A 104 2.47 15.85 2.28
CA ARG A 104 1.37 14.91 2.03
C ARG A 104 0.49 14.70 3.27
N ILE A 105 1.11 14.56 4.44
CA ILE A 105 0.37 14.42 5.72
C ILE A 105 -0.39 15.70 6.06
N SER A 106 0.10 16.88 5.63
CA SER A 106 -0.55 18.16 5.88
C SER A 106 -1.86 18.34 5.11
N LEU A 107 -2.04 17.62 3.99
CA LEU A 107 -3.25 17.70 3.20
C LEU A 107 -4.46 17.19 3.98
N GLU A 108 -5.57 17.89 3.84
CA GLU A 108 -6.85 17.45 4.38
C GLU A 108 -7.56 16.53 3.38
N PRO A 109 -8.31 15.52 3.86
CA PRO A 109 -9.10 14.67 2.99
C PRO A 109 -10.20 15.48 2.29
N MET A 110 -10.43 15.15 1.02
CA MET A 110 -11.50 15.75 0.23
C MET A 110 -12.83 15.05 0.52
N SER A 111 -13.93 15.79 0.51
CA SER A 111 -15.26 15.18 0.69
C SER A 111 -15.63 14.31 -0.51
N LEU A 112 -16.22 13.15 -0.25
CA LEU A 112 -16.78 12.30 -1.30
C LEU A 112 -18.02 12.92 -1.97
N GLU A 113 -18.68 13.86 -1.29
CA GLU A 113 -19.83 14.60 -1.82
C GLU A 113 -19.41 15.82 -2.64
N THR A 114 -18.11 16.00 -2.94
CA THR A 114 -17.65 17.09 -3.80
C THR A 114 -18.19 16.86 -5.21
N PRO A 115 -18.95 17.84 -5.79
CA PRO A 115 -19.48 17.72 -7.15
C PRO A 115 -18.33 17.69 -8.17
N VAL A 116 -18.45 16.84 -9.17
CA VAL A 116 -17.46 16.70 -10.25
C VAL A 116 -18.12 17.07 -11.57
N GLY A 117 -17.58 18.11 -12.23
CA GLY A 117 -18.10 18.60 -13.49
C GLY A 117 -18.98 19.84 -13.34
N SER A 118 -19.59 20.29 -14.45
CA SER A 118 -20.47 21.48 -14.51
C SER A 118 -21.94 21.18 -14.21
N GLU A 119 -22.33 19.93 -14.22
CA GLU A 119 -23.67 19.46 -13.88
C GLU A 119 -23.59 18.83 -12.50
N GLU A 120 -24.40 19.32 -11.53
CA GLU A 120 -24.36 18.94 -10.11
C GLU A 120 -24.82 17.48 -9.83
N ASP A 121 -24.98 16.65 -10.86
CA ASP A 121 -25.55 15.31 -10.76
C ASP A 121 -24.51 14.21 -10.45
N SER A 122 -23.20 14.51 -10.39
CA SER A 122 -22.14 13.54 -10.16
C SER A 122 -21.25 13.95 -9.01
N TYR A 123 -20.99 13.04 -8.08
CA TYR A 123 -20.13 13.26 -6.93
C TYR A 123 -18.81 12.49 -7.05
N LEU A 124 -17.75 12.96 -6.39
CA LEU A 124 -16.45 12.29 -6.38
C LEU A 124 -16.54 10.82 -5.94
N GLY A 125 -17.44 10.53 -5.00
CA GLY A 125 -17.69 9.17 -4.50
C GLY A 125 -18.15 8.19 -5.59
N ASP A 126 -18.87 8.66 -6.62
CA ASP A 126 -19.38 7.80 -7.71
C ASP A 126 -18.27 7.28 -8.63
N PHE A 127 -17.11 7.94 -8.64
CA PHE A 127 -15.96 7.56 -9.46
C PHE A 127 -14.96 6.66 -8.73
N ILE A 128 -15.15 6.43 -7.44
CA ILE A 128 -14.25 5.58 -6.65
C ILE A 128 -14.69 4.13 -6.77
N LYS A 129 -13.85 3.33 -7.44
CA LYS A 129 -14.08 1.89 -7.61
C LYS A 129 -13.88 1.15 -6.27
N ASP A 130 -14.76 0.22 -5.98
CA ASP A 130 -14.59 -0.73 -4.87
C ASP A 130 -13.56 -1.82 -5.28
N GLU A 131 -12.36 -1.74 -4.70
CA GLU A 131 -11.30 -2.73 -4.94
C GLU A 131 -11.50 -4.04 -4.15
N THR A 132 -12.43 -4.07 -3.20
CA THR A 132 -12.68 -5.25 -2.36
C THR A 132 -13.63 -6.24 -3.03
N MET A 133 -14.50 -5.78 -3.90
CA MET A 133 -15.40 -6.63 -4.67
C MET A 133 -14.76 -7.07 -5.98
N PRO A 134 -14.78 -8.39 -6.29
CA PRO A 134 -14.32 -8.86 -7.58
C PRO A 134 -15.23 -8.32 -8.70
N GLU A 135 -14.63 -7.93 -9.81
CA GLU A 135 -15.39 -7.53 -10.99
C GLU A 135 -16.33 -8.65 -11.47
N PRO A 136 -17.46 -8.33 -12.07
CA PRO A 136 -18.38 -9.35 -12.59
C PRO A 136 -17.72 -10.33 -13.57
N ASP A 137 -16.77 -9.84 -14.39
CA ASP A 137 -16.01 -10.64 -15.33
C ASP A 137 -15.06 -11.60 -14.62
N ASP A 138 -14.39 -11.16 -13.57
CA ASP A 138 -13.52 -12.00 -12.74
C ASP A 138 -14.32 -13.06 -11.99
N ALA A 139 -15.49 -12.69 -11.46
CA ALA A 139 -16.38 -13.62 -10.77
C ALA A 139 -16.90 -14.69 -11.74
N ALA A 140 -17.30 -14.32 -12.95
CA ALA A 140 -17.72 -15.24 -14.00
C ALA A 140 -16.57 -16.16 -14.42
N SER A 141 -15.39 -15.62 -14.66
CA SER A 141 -14.19 -16.38 -15.02
C SER A 141 -13.80 -17.38 -13.93
N ALA A 142 -13.84 -16.97 -12.67
CA ALA A 142 -13.59 -17.85 -11.53
C ALA A 142 -14.62 -18.98 -11.42
N GLN A 143 -15.88 -18.70 -11.71
CA GLN A 143 -16.93 -19.72 -11.72
C GLN A 143 -16.74 -20.74 -12.85
N LEU A 144 -16.45 -20.28 -14.06
CA LEU A 144 -16.15 -21.14 -15.21
C LEU A 144 -14.91 -22.03 -14.94
N LEU A 145 -13.87 -21.48 -14.35
CA LEU A 145 -12.69 -22.23 -13.93
C LEU A 145 -13.05 -23.33 -12.92
N ARG A 146 -13.88 -23.01 -11.92
CA ARG A 146 -14.36 -24.00 -10.92
C ARG A 146 -15.17 -25.13 -11.57
N GLU A 147 -16.01 -24.84 -12.53
CA GLU A 147 -16.81 -25.83 -13.25
C GLU A 147 -15.95 -26.73 -14.13
N GLN A 148 -15.00 -26.15 -14.85
CA GLN A 148 -14.03 -26.93 -15.64
C GLN A 148 -13.15 -27.80 -14.76
N LEU A 149 -12.66 -27.28 -13.63
CA LEU A 149 -11.86 -28.03 -12.68
C LEU A 149 -12.65 -29.22 -12.10
N ARG A 150 -13.93 -29.02 -11.74
CA ARG A 150 -14.83 -30.10 -11.33
C ARG A 150 -15.00 -31.15 -12.42
N THR A 151 -15.13 -30.74 -13.66
CA THR A 151 -15.28 -31.64 -14.81
C THR A 151 -14.02 -32.50 -15.04
N ILE A 152 -12.85 -31.87 -14.92
CA ILE A 152 -11.57 -32.57 -15.05
C ILE A 152 -11.36 -33.57 -13.88
N LEU A 153 -11.70 -33.14 -12.66
CA LEU A 153 -11.60 -34.01 -11.47
C LEU A 153 -12.51 -35.23 -11.55
N LYS A 154 -13.68 -35.13 -12.22
CA LYS A 154 -14.56 -36.29 -12.48
C LYS A 154 -13.90 -37.37 -13.33
N SER A 155 -12.86 -37.05 -14.11
CA SER A 155 -12.11 -38.02 -14.90
C SER A 155 -11.09 -38.84 -14.10
N LEU A 156 -10.88 -38.54 -12.81
CA LEU A 156 -10.03 -39.27 -11.90
C LEU A 156 -10.82 -40.38 -11.18
N ASN A 157 -10.09 -41.36 -10.61
CA ASN A 157 -10.72 -42.33 -9.73
C ASN A 157 -11.35 -41.63 -8.50
N PRO A 158 -12.46 -42.14 -7.95
CA PRO A 158 -13.12 -41.54 -6.81
C PRO A 158 -12.19 -41.22 -5.62
N ARG A 159 -11.27 -42.17 -5.29
CA ARG A 159 -10.28 -41.99 -4.22
C ARG A 159 -9.26 -40.89 -4.55
N GLU A 160 -8.74 -40.86 -5.78
CA GLU A 160 -7.77 -39.85 -6.22
C GLU A 160 -8.43 -38.43 -6.18
N ARG A 161 -9.69 -38.32 -6.59
CA ARG A 161 -10.44 -37.10 -6.56
C ARG A 161 -10.66 -36.59 -5.13
N GLN A 162 -11.15 -37.44 -4.23
CA GLN A 162 -11.41 -37.07 -2.84
C GLN A 162 -10.13 -36.64 -2.11
N VAL A 163 -8.99 -37.31 -2.36
CA VAL A 163 -7.70 -36.89 -1.80
C VAL A 163 -7.31 -35.51 -2.27
N LEU A 164 -7.46 -35.19 -3.56
CA LEU A 164 -7.16 -33.85 -4.08
C LEU A 164 -8.16 -32.80 -3.56
N GLU A 165 -9.47 -33.10 -3.54
CA GLU A 165 -10.50 -32.19 -3.02
C GLU A 165 -10.20 -31.78 -1.57
N MET A 166 -9.82 -32.72 -0.72
CA MET A 166 -9.52 -32.49 0.68
C MET A 166 -8.15 -31.81 0.86
N ARG A 167 -7.14 -32.24 0.10
CA ARG A 167 -5.79 -31.69 0.18
C ARG A 167 -5.73 -30.20 -0.19
N PHE A 168 -6.46 -29.81 -1.23
CA PHE A 168 -6.48 -28.43 -1.76
C PHE A 168 -7.73 -27.63 -1.34
N GLY A 169 -8.58 -28.16 -0.48
CA GLY A 169 -9.76 -27.46 -0.01
C GLY A 169 -10.76 -27.11 -1.12
N LEU A 170 -10.86 -27.93 -2.17
CA LEU A 170 -11.68 -27.62 -3.34
C LEU A 170 -13.19 -27.69 -3.08
N LYS A 171 -13.59 -28.29 -1.94
CA LYS A 171 -14.98 -28.49 -1.56
C LYS A 171 -15.44 -27.54 -0.46
N ASP A 172 -14.64 -27.38 0.57
CA ASP A 172 -14.92 -26.64 1.80
C ASP A 172 -14.05 -25.37 1.98
N GLY A 173 -13.11 -25.15 1.08
CA GLY A 173 -12.20 -24.00 1.14
C GLY A 173 -11.03 -24.15 2.11
N GLN A 174 -10.96 -25.29 2.85
CA GLN A 174 -9.88 -25.55 3.82
C GLN A 174 -8.90 -26.61 3.28
N SER A 175 -7.64 -26.24 3.13
CA SER A 175 -6.58 -27.16 2.75
C SER A 175 -6.11 -28.00 3.94
N HIS A 176 -5.99 -29.31 3.76
CA HIS A 176 -5.55 -30.24 4.79
C HIS A 176 -4.13 -30.75 4.53
N THR A 177 -3.41 -31.10 5.58
CA THR A 177 -2.09 -31.70 5.50
C THR A 177 -2.18 -33.16 5.02
N LEU A 178 -1.05 -33.70 4.50
CA LEU A 178 -1.00 -35.12 4.09
C LEU A 178 -1.31 -36.09 5.25
N GLU A 179 -1.04 -35.69 6.47
CA GLU A 179 -1.26 -36.48 7.67
C GLU A 179 -2.73 -36.50 8.05
N GLU A 180 -3.41 -35.35 8.06
CA GLU A 180 -4.85 -35.24 8.30
C GLU A 180 -5.67 -36.01 7.25
N VAL A 181 -5.29 -35.86 5.96
CA VAL A 181 -5.90 -36.66 4.89
C VAL A 181 -5.63 -38.14 5.09
N GLY A 182 -4.42 -38.52 5.51
CA GLY A 182 -4.08 -39.89 5.83
C GLY A 182 -4.94 -40.47 6.94
N GLN A 183 -5.16 -39.74 8.02
CA GLN A 183 -6.05 -40.10 9.12
C GLN A 183 -7.49 -40.28 8.66
N ALA A 184 -8.02 -39.37 7.85
CA ALA A 184 -9.38 -39.40 7.32
C ALA A 184 -9.63 -40.63 6.41
N PHE A 185 -8.61 -41.10 5.67
CA PHE A 185 -8.72 -42.24 4.78
C PHE A 185 -8.18 -43.57 5.40
N GLY A 186 -7.68 -43.55 6.64
CA GLY A 186 -7.13 -44.71 7.31
C GLY A 186 -5.85 -45.28 6.67
N VAL A 187 -5.02 -44.41 6.07
CA VAL A 187 -3.79 -44.78 5.37
C VAL A 187 -2.62 -43.89 5.81
N THR A 188 -1.40 -44.37 5.54
CA THR A 188 -0.18 -43.61 5.91
C THR A 188 0.00 -42.34 5.06
N ARG A 189 0.66 -41.34 5.63
CA ARG A 189 1.05 -40.08 4.94
C ARG A 189 1.71 -40.35 3.59
N GLU A 190 2.64 -41.36 3.54
CA GLU A 190 3.35 -41.66 2.30
C GLU A 190 2.41 -42.26 1.24
N ARG A 191 1.40 -43.02 1.65
CA ARG A 191 0.40 -43.52 0.73
C ARG A 191 -0.43 -42.42 0.10
N ILE A 192 -0.84 -41.39 0.87
CA ILE A 192 -1.52 -40.21 0.36
C ILE A 192 -0.62 -39.47 -0.62
N ARG A 193 0.67 -39.26 -0.32
CA ARG A 193 1.63 -38.61 -1.22
C ARG A 193 1.74 -39.35 -2.57
N GLN A 194 1.73 -40.67 -2.55
CA GLN A 194 1.75 -41.46 -3.78
C GLN A 194 0.47 -41.31 -4.59
N ILE A 195 -0.70 -41.29 -3.93
CA ILE A 195 -2.01 -41.06 -4.58
C ILE A 195 -2.06 -39.67 -5.19
N GLU A 196 -1.65 -38.65 -4.45
CA GLU A 196 -1.58 -37.27 -4.92
C GLU A 196 -0.67 -37.15 -6.16
N ALA A 197 0.57 -37.65 -6.08
CA ALA A 197 1.51 -37.60 -7.19
C ALA A 197 0.97 -38.29 -8.45
N LYS A 198 0.31 -39.44 -8.28
CA LYS A 198 -0.32 -40.18 -9.38
C LYS A 198 -1.49 -39.44 -9.97
N ALA A 199 -2.33 -38.83 -9.14
CA ALA A 199 -3.46 -38.03 -9.59
C ALA A 199 -3.01 -36.76 -10.34
N LEU A 200 -2.03 -36.03 -9.82
CA LEU A 200 -1.45 -34.83 -10.47
C LEU A 200 -0.77 -35.20 -11.81
N ARG A 201 -0.08 -36.35 -11.90
CA ARG A 201 0.50 -36.83 -13.17
C ARG A 201 -0.59 -37.11 -14.21
N LYS A 202 -1.73 -37.68 -13.81
CA LYS A 202 -2.87 -37.86 -14.70
C LYS A 202 -3.49 -36.56 -15.17
N LEU A 203 -3.52 -35.52 -14.32
CA LEU A 203 -4.04 -34.20 -14.66
C LEU A 203 -3.12 -33.42 -15.61
N ARG A 204 -1.79 -33.61 -15.48
CA ARG A 204 -0.78 -33.00 -16.38
C ARG A 204 -0.84 -33.53 -17.81
N HIS A 205 -1.57 -34.60 -18.08
CA HIS A 205 -1.67 -35.13 -19.44
C HIS A 205 -2.27 -34.07 -20.39
N PRO A 206 -1.69 -33.87 -21.61
CA PRO A 206 -2.06 -32.79 -22.53
C PRO A 206 -3.55 -32.68 -22.85
N LEU A 207 -4.24 -33.83 -22.98
CA LEU A 207 -5.69 -33.90 -23.26
C LEU A 207 -6.55 -33.31 -22.12
N ARG A 208 -6.03 -33.22 -20.89
CA ARG A 208 -6.74 -32.70 -19.73
C ARG A 208 -6.26 -31.30 -19.36
N SER A 209 -4.96 -31.04 -19.45
CA SER A 209 -4.35 -29.75 -19.10
C SER A 209 -4.70 -28.65 -20.10
N ARG A 210 -4.96 -28.99 -21.39
CA ARG A 210 -5.30 -28.01 -22.43
C ARG A 210 -6.49 -27.13 -22.03
N LYS A 211 -7.51 -27.71 -21.42
CA LYS A 211 -8.71 -26.98 -20.98
C LYS A 211 -8.47 -25.98 -19.83
N LEU A 212 -7.38 -26.15 -19.07
CA LEU A 212 -6.99 -25.26 -17.97
C LEU A 212 -5.96 -24.23 -18.40
N ARG A 213 -5.33 -24.42 -19.56
CA ARG A 213 -4.23 -23.58 -20.05
C ARG A 213 -4.70 -22.15 -20.35
N ASP A 214 -5.94 -22.03 -20.83
CA ASP A 214 -6.53 -20.74 -21.20
C ASP A 214 -6.79 -19.84 -19.98
N TYR A 215 -6.68 -20.38 -18.75
CA TYR A 215 -6.84 -19.64 -17.47
C TYR A 215 -5.51 -19.39 -16.73
N LEU A 216 -4.39 -19.83 -17.29
CA LEU A 216 -3.07 -19.66 -16.64
C LEU A 216 -2.24 -18.52 -17.26
N GLY A 217 -2.79 -17.82 -18.28
CA GLY A 217 -2.13 -16.71 -18.96
C GLY A 217 -1.08 -17.16 -19.94
#